data_1d68612efdb71f7889c5ec07093340f2
#
_entry.id   1d68612efdb71f7889c5ec07093340f2
#
_cell.length_a   1.000
_cell.length_b   1.000
_cell.length_c   1.000
_cell.angle_alpha   90.00
_cell.angle_beta   90.00
_cell.angle_gamma   90.00
#
_symmetry.space_group_name_H-M   'P 1'
#
loop_
_entity.id
_entity.type
_entity.pdbx_description
1 polymer ?
#
loop_
_entity_poly.entity_id
_entity_poly.type
_entity_poly.pdbx_seq_one_letter_code
_entity_poly.pdbx_strand_id
1 'polypeptide(L)'
;MYKSWRRQDLDGGRTDYDRYVLSGKELLICTLKALLMTGGFSYLFYRSWLGFLAFPAVWAVIRRREIKGRTALRKQRLSVQFKDAILMVTAGIQSGSSVENAFLEAEQEIRSLYGADSEMGQELAMVRKGLTNRIPLEKMLLDLGRRSSVEEIRDFTEVFAAAKRLGGNMREIIKRTADLTGQRMEVEREITTLLASRKYEQRVMMLIPFLLYGYMEISSDGFFDILYHNPAGIAVMTFCLALYLGSCVLAEKIMDIQV
;
A
#
# COMPACT_ATOMS: atom_id res chain seq x y z
N MET A 1 10.68 15.82 -3.88
CA MET A 1 9.52 15.14 -4.49
C MET A 1 8.43 14.79 -3.47
N TYR A 2 8.33 15.56 -2.37
CA TYR A 2 7.64 15.20 -1.11
C TYR A 2 6.46 16.11 -0.76
N LYS A 3 6.03 17.00 -1.68
CA LYS A 3 5.12 18.12 -1.37
C LYS A 3 3.62 17.90 -1.69
N SER A 4 3.21 16.71 -2.16
CA SER A 4 1.81 16.46 -2.59
C SER A 4 0.89 15.86 -1.51
N TRP A 5 1.42 15.53 -0.33
CA TRP A 5 0.70 14.82 0.73
C TRP A 5 -0.22 15.69 1.58
N ARG A 6 -0.16 17.01 1.41
CA ARG A 6 -0.71 18.00 2.34
C ARG A 6 -2.19 18.35 2.16
N ARG A 7 -2.99 17.58 1.44
CA ARG A 7 -4.38 17.95 1.13
C ARG A 7 -5.45 16.92 1.57
N GLN A 8 -5.31 16.34 2.76
CA GLN A 8 -6.37 15.50 3.32
C GLN A 8 -6.59 15.74 4.81
N ASP A 9 -6.60 17.00 5.21
CA ASP A 9 -7.13 17.40 6.50
C ASP A 9 -8.66 17.46 6.39
N LEU A 10 -9.29 16.32 6.58
CA LEU A 10 -10.71 16.26 6.86
C LEU A 10 -10.85 16.17 8.38
N ASP A 11 -11.44 17.19 8.99
CA ASP A 11 -11.68 17.34 10.42
C ASP A 11 -10.44 17.57 11.31
N GLY A 12 -9.99 18.82 11.41
CA GLY A 12 -9.09 19.26 12.47
C GLY A 12 -7.66 18.74 12.42
N GLY A 13 -7.07 18.48 11.25
CA GLY A 13 -5.66 18.10 11.09
C GLY A 13 -5.37 16.62 11.30
N ARG A 14 -6.37 15.76 11.39
CA ARG A 14 -6.22 14.31 11.58
C ARG A 14 -6.24 13.58 10.26
N THR A 15 -5.24 12.76 10.02
CA THR A 15 -5.08 11.98 8.79
C THR A 15 -5.86 10.66 8.85
N ASP A 16 -6.71 10.42 7.87
CA ASP A 16 -7.34 9.11 7.62
C ASP A 16 -6.44 8.31 6.66
N TYR A 17 -5.96 7.16 7.12
CA TYR A 17 -5.03 6.33 6.36
C TYR A 17 -5.72 5.43 5.34
N ASP A 18 -7.04 5.26 5.39
CA ASP A 18 -7.81 4.48 4.42
C ASP A 18 -8.09 5.23 3.12
N ARG A 19 -8.09 6.56 3.18
CA ARG A 19 -8.40 7.40 2.02
C ARG A 19 -7.14 8.01 1.42
N TYR A 20 -6.85 7.65 0.18
CA TYR A 20 -5.79 8.26 -0.60
C TYR A 20 -6.38 9.01 -1.79
N VAL A 21 -6.09 10.29 -1.91
CA VAL A 21 -6.46 11.10 -3.08
C VAL A 21 -5.23 11.27 -3.97
N LEU A 22 -5.34 10.82 -5.21
CA LEU A 22 -4.28 10.97 -6.21
C LEU A 22 -4.01 12.45 -6.50
N SER A 23 -2.74 12.82 -6.49
CA SER A 23 -2.30 14.13 -6.96
C SER A 23 -2.53 14.26 -8.48
N GLY A 24 -2.68 15.50 -8.99
CA GLY A 24 -2.87 15.74 -10.42
C GLY A 24 -1.77 15.12 -11.30
N LYS A 25 -0.51 15.11 -10.84
CA LYS A 25 0.62 14.46 -11.54
C LYS A 25 0.46 12.93 -11.57
N GLU A 26 -0.01 12.35 -10.49
CA GLU A 26 -0.24 10.91 -10.38
C GLU A 26 -1.41 10.47 -11.26
N LEU A 27 -2.46 11.27 -11.32
CA LEU A 27 -3.60 11.04 -12.21
C LEU A 27 -3.16 11.10 -13.67
N LEU A 28 -2.26 12.01 -14.03
CA LEU A 28 -1.69 12.10 -15.38
C LEU A 28 -0.85 10.86 -15.71
N ILE A 29 -0.06 10.36 -14.78
CA ILE A 29 0.71 9.11 -14.96
C ILE A 29 -0.24 7.91 -15.11
N CYS A 30 -1.32 7.83 -14.32
CA CYS A 30 -2.33 6.78 -14.46
C CYS A 30 -3.03 6.84 -15.82
N THR A 31 -3.38 8.03 -16.31
CA THR A 31 -4.02 8.19 -17.62
C THR A 31 -3.06 7.81 -18.75
N LEU A 32 -1.78 8.19 -18.65
CA LEU A 32 -0.77 7.82 -19.65
C LEU A 32 -0.53 6.29 -19.65
N LYS A 33 -0.43 5.65 -18.48
CA LYS A 33 -0.34 4.19 -18.39
C LYS A 33 -1.56 3.51 -19.00
N ALA A 34 -2.76 4.01 -18.74
CA ALA A 34 -4.00 3.48 -19.29
C ALA A 34 -4.04 3.64 -20.82
N LEU A 35 -3.60 4.78 -21.33
CA LEU A 35 -3.55 5.05 -22.77
C LEU A 35 -2.56 4.11 -23.49
N LEU A 36 -1.36 3.94 -22.92
CA LEU A 36 -0.35 3.02 -23.46
C LEU A 36 -0.83 1.57 -23.45
N MET A 37 -1.44 1.13 -22.34
CA MET A 37 -1.97 -0.25 -22.27
C MET A 37 -3.13 -0.43 -23.26
N THR A 38 -4.09 0.47 -23.26
CA THR A 38 -5.26 0.35 -24.18
C THR A 38 -4.84 0.45 -25.63
N GLY A 39 -3.91 1.37 -25.98
CA GLY A 39 -3.35 1.49 -27.32
C GLY A 39 -2.60 0.23 -27.75
N GLY A 40 -1.77 -0.34 -26.87
CA GLY A 40 -1.07 -1.58 -27.11
C GLY A 40 -2.04 -2.75 -27.37
N PHE A 41 -3.02 -2.95 -26.49
CA PHE A 41 -4.04 -4.00 -26.68
C PHE A 41 -4.91 -3.79 -27.92
N SER A 42 -5.31 -2.54 -28.22
CA SER A 42 -6.09 -2.19 -29.41
C SER A 42 -5.32 -2.50 -30.69
N TYR A 43 -4.04 -2.18 -30.73
CA TYR A 43 -3.15 -2.47 -31.86
C TYR A 43 -2.92 -3.98 -32.03
N LEU A 44 -2.58 -4.69 -30.93
CA LEU A 44 -2.26 -6.11 -30.97
C LEU A 44 -3.45 -7.00 -31.34
N PHE A 45 -4.64 -6.75 -30.78
CA PHE A 45 -5.77 -7.68 -30.88
C PHE A 45 -6.79 -7.30 -31.94
N TYR A 46 -6.93 -6.02 -32.28
CA TYR A 46 -8.02 -5.58 -33.16
C TYR A 46 -7.52 -4.82 -34.40
N ARG A 47 -6.28 -4.33 -34.39
CA ARG A 47 -5.74 -3.41 -35.42
C ARG A 47 -6.76 -2.32 -35.81
N SER A 48 -7.64 -1.95 -34.86
CA SER A 48 -8.79 -1.07 -35.04
C SER A 48 -8.97 -0.14 -33.85
N TRP A 49 -9.51 1.05 -34.09
CA TRP A 49 -9.84 2.02 -33.06
C TRP A 49 -10.96 1.57 -32.12
N LEU A 50 -11.69 0.50 -32.44
CA LEU A 50 -12.75 -0.08 -31.61
C LEU A 50 -12.24 -0.51 -30.23
N GLY A 51 -10.97 -0.91 -30.11
CA GLY A 51 -10.34 -1.24 -28.82
C GLY A 51 -10.29 -0.07 -27.84
N PHE A 52 -10.33 1.19 -28.32
CA PHE A 52 -10.39 2.36 -27.44
C PHE A 52 -11.70 2.49 -26.65
N LEU A 53 -12.76 1.81 -27.04
CA LEU A 53 -13.99 1.71 -26.23
C LEU A 53 -13.74 1.08 -24.85
N ALA A 54 -12.68 0.26 -24.70
CA ALA A 54 -12.29 -0.33 -23.41
C ALA A 54 -11.52 0.64 -22.50
N PHE A 55 -11.07 1.81 -23.03
CA PHE A 55 -10.27 2.78 -22.30
C PHE A 55 -10.87 3.18 -20.93
N PRO A 56 -12.16 3.55 -20.79
CA PRO A 56 -12.70 3.96 -19.50
C PRO A 56 -12.69 2.83 -18.48
N ALA A 57 -12.89 1.58 -18.90
CA ALA A 57 -12.84 0.43 -18.02
C ALA A 57 -11.40 0.15 -17.54
N VAL A 58 -10.43 0.14 -18.46
CA VAL A 58 -9.02 -0.05 -18.15
C VAL A 58 -8.52 1.07 -17.23
N TRP A 59 -8.87 2.31 -17.52
CA TRP A 59 -8.51 3.47 -16.70
C TRP A 59 -9.07 3.36 -15.27
N ALA A 60 -10.35 2.97 -15.11
CA ALA A 60 -10.96 2.79 -13.81
C ALA A 60 -10.26 1.68 -12.98
N VAL A 61 -9.88 0.58 -13.62
CA VAL A 61 -9.15 -0.52 -12.97
C VAL A 61 -7.75 -0.06 -12.55
N ILE A 62 -6.97 0.58 -13.44
CA ILE A 62 -5.63 1.07 -13.13
C ILE A 62 -5.68 2.08 -11.99
N ARG A 63 -6.64 3.02 -12.03
CA ARG A 63 -6.82 4.01 -10.97
C ARG A 63 -7.11 3.37 -9.62
N ARG A 64 -8.02 2.38 -9.57
CA ARG A 64 -8.35 1.65 -8.32
C ARG A 64 -7.14 0.89 -7.77
N ARG A 65 -6.35 0.25 -8.64
CA ARG A 65 -5.11 -0.47 -8.25
C ARG A 65 -4.05 0.48 -7.72
N GLU A 66 -3.85 1.62 -8.36
CA GLU A 66 -2.86 2.62 -7.91
C GLU A 66 -3.23 3.18 -6.53
N ILE A 67 -4.53 3.51 -6.30
CA ILE A 67 -5.01 3.96 -4.99
C ILE A 67 -4.76 2.90 -3.92
N LYS A 68 -5.18 1.64 -4.16
CA LYS A 68 -4.96 0.55 -3.21
C LYS A 68 -3.48 0.32 -2.90
N GLY A 69 -2.64 0.29 -3.93
CA GLY A 69 -1.19 0.09 -3.75
C GLY A 69 -0.55 1.21 -2.93
N ARG A 70 -0.92 2.47 -3.16
CA ARG A 70 -0.39 3.61 -2.39
C ARG A 70 -0.90 3.65 -0.96
N THR A 71 -2.18 3.30 -0.74
CA THR A 71 -2.75 3.15 0.60
C THR A 71 -2.00 2.06 1.38
N ALA A 72 -1.77 0.90 0.77
CA ALA A 72 -1.03 -0.19 1.39
C ALA A 72 0.42 0.21 1.73
N LEU A 73 1.14 0.85 0.81
CA LEU A 73 2.50 1.35 1.05
C LEU A 73 2.56 2.37 2.18
N ARG A 74 1.54 3.23 2.31
CA ARG A 74 1.47 4.21 3.39
C ARG A 74 1.23 3.54 4.74
N LYS A 75 0.32 2.57 4.80
CA LYS A 75 0.07 1.77 6.00
C LYS A 75 1.31 0.99 6.42
N GLN A 76 2.01 0.37 5.47
CA GLN A 76 3.24 -0.35 5.72
C GLN A 76 4.34 0.56 6.30
N ARG A 77 4.52 1.78 5.75
CA ARG A 77 5.46 2.76 6.30
C ARG A 77 5.08 3.15 7.73
N LEU A 78 3.79 3.43 7.97
CA LEU A 78 3.30 3.75 9.30
C LEU A 78 3.55 2.60 10.29
N SER A 79 3.31 1.35 9.88
CA SER A 79 3.55 0.16 10.69
C SER A 79 5.02 0.03 11.09
N VAL A 80 5.95 0.15 10.11
CA VAL A 80 7.40 0.11 10.38
C VAL A 80 7.83 1.22 11.34
N GLN A 81 7.41 2.45 11.08
CA GLN A 81 7.75 3.60 11.93
C GLN A 81 7.13 3.47 13.33
N PHE A 82 5.94 2.88 13.43
CA PHE A 82 5.28 2.61 14.70
C PHE A 82 6.07 1.59 15.54
N LYS A 83 6.54 0.50 14.91
CA LYS A 83 7.41 -0.47 15.58
C LYS A 83 8.63 0.21 16.21
N ASP A 84 9.33 1.03 15.43
CA ASP A 84 10.52 1.71 15.92
C ASP A 84 10.16 2.69 17.05
N ALA A 85 9.04 3.42 16.92
CA ALA A 85 8.56 4.31 17.97
C ALA A 85 8.27 3.55 19.28
N ILE A 86 7.63 2.38 19.22
CA ILE A 86 7.34 1.59 20.42
C ILE A 86 8.60 0.98 21.03
N LEU A 87 9.60 0.62 20.23
CA LEU A 87 10.90 0.19 20.73
C LEU A 87 11.59 1.33 21.51
N MET A 88 11.58 2.55 20.97
CA MET A 88 12.12 3.75 21.64
C MET A 88 11.38 4.06 22.94
N VAL A 89 10.03 4.02 22.90
CA VAL A 89 9.19 4.17 24.11
C VAL A 89 9.55 3.09 25.16
N THR A 90 9.73 1.86 24.73
CA THR A 90 10.11 0.75 25.64
C THR A 90 11.46 1.01 26.29
N ALA A 91 12.47 1.47 25.52
CA ALA A 91 13.79 1.84 26.02
C ALA A 91 13.71 3.00 27.02
N GLY A 92 12.92 4.05 26.73
CA GLY A 92 12.69 5.17 27.63
C GLY A 92 12.05 4.73 28.96
N ILE A 93 11.05 3.86 28.93
CA ILE A 93 10.42 3.32 30.15
C ILE A 93 11.40 2.44 30.92
N GLN A 94 12.25 1.68 30.27
CA GLN A 94 13.30 0.85 30.94
C GLN A 94 14.35 1.71 31.62
N SER A 95 14.70 2.87 31.05
CA SER A 95 15.63 3.83 31.69
C SER A 95 15.00 4.62 32.84
N GLY A 96 13.70 4.44 33.12
CA GLY A 96 13.01 5.07 34.24
C GLY A 96 12.13 6.27 33.88
N SER A 97 12.00 6.61 32.60
CA SER A 97 11.09 7.66 32.16
C SER A 97 9.64 7.27 32.41
N SER A 98 8.78 8.27 32.68
CA SER A 98 7.33 8.07 32.68
C SER A 98 6.85 7.70 31.29
N VAL A 99 5.71 7.00 31.19
CA VAL A 99 5.17 6.58 29.88
C VAL A 99 4.98 7.78 28.96
N GLU A 100 4.40 8.86 29.49
CA GLU A 100 4.16 10.09 28.74
C GLU A 100 5.48 10.72 28.23
N ASN A 101 6.52 10.77 29.09
CA ASN A 101 7.82 11.29 28.70
C ASN A 101 8.51 10.40 27.67
N ALA A 102 8.42 9.07 27.80
CA ALA A 102 8.97 8.14 26.82
C ALA A 102 8.36 8.34 25.42
N PHE A 103 7.06 8.65 25.32
CA PHE A 103 6.45 9.02 24.03
C PHE A 103 6.95 10.37 23.48
N LEU A 104 7.24 11.34 24.35
CA LEU A 104 7.82 12.63 23.95
C LEU A 104 9.27 12.48 23.46
N GLU A 105 10.06 11.64 24.10
CA GLU A 105 11.41 11.30 23.70
C GLU A 105 11.41 10.55 22.35
N ALA A 106 10.55 9.53 22.21
CA ALA A 106 10.39 8.76 20.97
C ALA A 106 9.98 9.66 19.79
N GLU A 107 9.17 10.72 20.02
CA GLU A 107 8.83 11.67 18.94
C GLU A 107 10.05 12.38 18.40
N GLN A 108 11.00 12.79 19.27
CA GLN A 108 12.22 13.46 18.83
C GLN A 108 13.12 12.51 18.03
N GLU A 109 13.23 11.26 18.47
CA GLU A 109 14.04 10.23 17.81
C GLU A 109 13.45 9.83 16.45
N ILE A 110 12.15 9.57 16.38
CA ILE A 110 11.45 9.27 15.13
C ILE A 110 11.56 10.42 14.13
N ARG A 111 11.47 11.65 14.62
CA ARG A 111 11.64 12.84 13.80
C ARG A 111 13.08 12.97 13.27
N SER A 112 14.07 12.59 14.05
CA SER A 112 15.46 12.55 13.63
C SER A 112 15.72 11.46 12.60
N LEU A 113 15.14 10.27 12.77
CA LEU A 113 15.34 9.09 11.94
C LEU A 113 14.62 9.17 10.59
N TYR A 114 13.34 9.55 10.61
CA TYR A 114 12.43 9.50 9.45
C TYR A 114 12.05 10.88 8.90
N GLY A 115 12.42 11.96 9.62
CA GLY A 115 12.02 13.32 9.28
C GLY A 115 10.72 13.76 9.92
N ALA A 116 10.52 15.08 9.99
CA ALA A 116 9.33 15.69 10.62
C ALA A 116 8.03 15.40 9.85
N ASP A 117 8.13 15.15 8.54
CA ASP A 117 6.99 14.88 7.66
C ASP A 117 6.65 13.38 7.56
N SER A 118 7.32 12.52 8.35
CA SER A 118 7.03 11.08 8.40
C SER A 118 5.64 10.83 9.01
N GLU A 119 5.00 9.72 8.62
CA GLU A 119 3.66 9.37 9.08
C GLU A 119 3.58 9.29 10.60
N MET A 120 4.49 8.55 11.23
CA MET A 120 4.53 8.41 12.69
C MET A 120 5.05 9.66 13.38
N GLY A 121 5.96 10.42 12.76
CA GLY A 121 6.43 11.70 13.29
C GLY A 121 5.30 12.73 13.43
N GLN A 122 4.39 12.78 12.47
CA GLN A 122 3.20 13.64 12.53
C GLN A 122 2.23 13.18 13.63
N GLU A 123 1.99 11.87 13.77
CA GLU A 123 1.11 11.33 14.81
C GLU A 123 1.69 11.57 16.22
N LEU A 124 2.97 11.35 16.43
CA LEU A 124 3.63 11.64 17.70
C LEU A 124 3.68 13.15 18.02
N ALA A 125 3.81 14.01 17.00
CA ALA A 125 3.68 15.46 17.20
C ALA A 125 2.26 15.85 17.65
N MET A 126 1.21 15.16 17.14
CA MET A 126 -0.16 15.33 17.65
C MET A 126 -0.30 14.83 19.09
N VAL A 127 0.35 13.71 19.44
CA VAL A 127 0.39 13.21 20.82
C VAL A 127 1.05 14.23 21.74
N ARG A 128 2.19 14.81 21.37
CA ARG A 128 2.85 15.89 22.13
C ARG A 128 1.89 17.07 22.38
N LYS A 129 1.25 17.56 21.31
CA LYS A 129 0.29 18.66 21.40
C LYS A 129 -0.89 18.32 22.32
N GLY A 130 -1.37 17.08 22.23
CA GLY A 130 -2.45 16.60 23.08
C GLY A 130 -2.06 16.52 24.56
N LEU A 131 -0.87 15.99 24.87
CA LEU A 131 -0.33 15.94 26.24
C LEU A 131 -0.18 17.35 26.84
N THR A 132 0.31 18.31 26.05
CA THR A 132 0.36 19.73 26.47
C THR A 132 -1.04 20.28 26.82
N ASN A 133 -2.06 19.84 26.11
CA ASN A 133 -3.47 20.19 26.37
C ASN A 133 -4.15 19.27 27.41
N ARG A 134 -3.38 18.46 28.13
CA ARG A 134 -3.87 17.53 29.17
C ARG A 134 -4.85 16.47 28.64
N ILE A 135 -4.78 16.12 27.36
CA ILE A 135 -5.55 15.03 26.80
C ILE A 135 -4.90 13.72 27.22
N PRO A 136 -5.66 12.74 27.76
CA PRO A 136 -5.10 11.46 28.16
C PRO A 136 -4.46 10.71 26.97
N LEU A 137 -3.25 10.18 27.17
CA LEU A 137 -2.47 9.48 26.14
C LEU A 137 -3.25 8.30 25.53
N GLU A 138 -3.97 7.54 26.36
CA GLU A 138 -4.76 6.39 25.90
C GLU A 138 -5.85 6.76 24.90
N LYS A 139 -6.46 7.96 25.04
CA LYS A 139 -7.47 8.43 24.07
C LYS A 139 -6.85 8.76 22.72
N MET A 140 -5.67 9.36 22.74
CA MET A 140 -4.95 9.71 21.51
C MET A 140 -4.44 8.46 20.77
N LEU A 141 -3.93 7.49 21.53
CA LEU A 141 -3.48 6.22 20.95
C LEU A 141 -4.65 5.42 20.38
N LEU A 142 -5.77 5.31 21.08
CA LEU A 142 -6.99 4.64 20.56
C LEU A 142 -7.52 5.32 19.29
N ASP A 143 -7.45 6.64 19.20
CA ASP A 143 -7.81 7.38 18.00
C ASP A 143 -6.86 7.03 16.82
N LEU A 144 -5.55 6.96 17.09
CA LEU A 144 -4.57 6.49 16.11
C LEU A 144 -4.85 5.07 15.65
N GLY A 145 -5.11 4.13 16.56
CA GLY A 145 -5.45 2.74 16.25
C GLY A 145 -6.65 2.63 15.31
N ARG A 146 -7.69 3.44 15.52
CA ARG A 146 -8.88 3.46 14.66
C ARG A 146 -8.62 4.07 13.28
N ARG A 147 -7.88 5.19 13.20
CA ARG A 147 -7.62 5.92 11.95
C ARG A 147 -6.56 5.26 11.07
N SER A 148 -5.61 4.55 11.68
CA SER A 148 -4.54 3.87 10.94
C SER A 148 -5.05 2.71 10.10
N SER A 149 -6.10 2.02 10.58
CA SER A 149 -6.57 0.75 10.01
C SER A 149 -5.44 -0.26 9.81
N VAL A 150 -4.44 -0.22 10.72
CA VAL A 150 -3.32 -1.14 10.83
C VAL A 150 -3.55 -1.99 12.06
N GLU A 151 -3.60 -3.30 11.90
CA GLU A 151 -4.01 -4.24 12.94
C GLU A 151 -3.09 -4.17 14.16
N GLU A 152 -1.78 -4.16 13.95
CA GLU A 152 -0.77 -4.11 15.01
C GLU A 152 -0.88 -2.83 15.86
N ILE A 153 -1.19 -1.70 15.22
CA ILE A 153 -1.38 -0.42 15.92
C ILE A 153 -2.66 -0.48 16.75
N ARG A 154 -3.73 -1.03 16.20
CA ARG A 154 -5.01 -1.17 16.90
C ARG A 154 -4.86 -2.07 18.11
N ASP A 155 -4.27 -3.27 17.95
CA ASP A 155 -4.05 -4.24 19.02
C ASP A 155 -3.23 -3.62 20.15
N PHE A 156 -2.11 -2.97 19.81
CA PHE A 156 -1.30 -2.26 20.78
C PHE A 156 -2.10 -1.24 21.57
N THR A 157 -2.86 -0.37 20.88
CA THR A 157 -3.57 0.74 21.53
C THR A 157 -4.71 0.26 22.42
N GLU A 158 -5.38 -0.84 22.05
CA GLU A 158 -6.42 -1.47 22.88
C GLU A 158 -5.82 -2.11 24.13
N VAL A 159 -4.72 -2.87 24.00
CA VAL A 159 -4.00 -3.47 25.13
C VAL A 159 -3.46 -2.37 26.06
N PHE A 160 -2.86 -1.33 25.50
CA PHE A 160 -2.37 -0.17 26.25
C PHE A 160 -3.47 0.50 27.08
N ALA A 161 -4.62 0.78 26.47
CA ALA A 161 -5.74 1.42 27.14
C ALA A 161 -6.36 0.54 28.23
N ALA A 162 -6.42 -0.78 28.01
CA ALA A 162 -6.86 -1.74 29.01
C ALA A 162 -5.91 -1.81 30.20
N ALA A 163 -4.61 -1.88 29.94
CA ALA A 163 -3.56 -1.93 30.97
C ALA A 163 -3.59 -0.68 31.88
N LYS A 164 -3.73 0.50 31.29
CA LYS A 164 -3.79 1.75 32.04
C LYS A 164 -5.02 1.83 32.94
N ARG A 165 -6.16 1.27 32.50
CA ARG A 165 -7.39 1.21 33.33
C ARG A 165 -7.31 0.22 34.49
N LEU A 166 -6.66 -0.92 34.27
CA LEU A 166 -6.57 -1.99 35.25
C LEU A 166 -5.42 -1.80 36.27
N GLY A 167 -4.61 -0.75 36.11
CA GLY A 167 -3.47 -0.48 36.98
C GLY A 167 -2.36 -1.55 36.88
N GLY A 168 -2.28 -2.23 35.73
CA GLY A 168 -1.28 -3.26 35.46
C GLY A 168 0.15 -2.71 35.33
N ASN A 169 1.13 -3.61 35.33
CA ASN A 169 2.54 -3.28 35.07
C ASN A 169 2.71 -2.82 33.60
N MET A 170 2.51 -1.52 33.35
CA MET A 170 2.58 -0.91 32.04
C MET A 170 3.91 -1.21 31.33
N ARG A 171 5.02 -1.26 32.08
CA ARG A 171 6.35 -1.55 31.53
C ARG A 171 6.41 -2.94 30.90
N GLU A 172 5.92 -3.94 31.62
CA GLU A 172 5.88 -5.33 31.14
C GLU A 172 4.96 -5.49 29.92
N ILE A 173 3.80 -4.86 29.97
CA ILE A 173 2.79 -4.95 28.90
C ILE A 173 3.30 -4.29 27.63
N ILE A 174 3.87 -3.08 27.69
CA ILE A 174 4.43 -2.38 26.54
C ILE A 174 5.57 -3.18 25.94
N LYS A 175 6.49 -3.70 26.77
CA LYS A 175 7.60 -4.53 26.31
C LYS A 175 7.09 -5.77 25.58
N ARG A 176 6.21 -6.53 26.20
CA ARG A 176 5.68 -7.77 25.61
C ARG A 176 4.94 -7.51 24.29
N THR A 177 4.16 -6.45 24.24
CA THR A 177 3.43 -6.09 23.00
C THR A 177 4.38 -5.62 21.92
N ALA A 178 5.43 -4.85 22.26
CA ALA A 178 6.47 -4.46 21.32
C ALA A 178 7.20 -5.68 20.74
N ASP A 179 7.57 -6.65 21.58
CA ASP A 179 8.24 -7.87 21.14
C ASP A 179 7.35 -8.71 20.21
N LEU A 180 6.07 -8.87 20.53
CA LEU A 180 5.10 -9.59 19.68
C LEU A 180 4.87 -8.88 18.35
N THR A 181 4.68 -7.57 18.36
CA THR A 181 4.52 -6.77 17.13
C THR A 181 5.79 -6.88 16.26
N GLY A 182 6.96 -6.82 16.89
CA GLY A 182 8.24 -6.98 16.20
C GLY A 182 8.37 -8.32 15.50
N GLN A 183 8.00 -9.41 16.16
CA GLN A 183 8.05 -10.76 15.60
C GLN A 183 7.07 -10.94 14.43
N ARG A 184 5.84 -10.47 14.56
CA ARG A 184 4.85 -10.50 13.46
C ARG A 184 5.37 -9.78 12.22
N MET A 185 5.91 -8.57 12.39
CA MET A 185 6.44 -7.79 11.27
C MET A 185 7.65 -8.44 10.61
N GLU A 186 8.49 -9.15 11.37
CA GLU A 186 9.64 -9.88 10.80
C GLU A 186 9.18 -11.05 9.93
N VAL A 187 8.18 -11.82 10.40
CA VAL A 187 7.57 -12.91 9.61
C VAL A 187 6.93 -12.36 8.34
N GLU A 188 6.19 -11.26 8.42
CA GLU A 188 5.56 -10.61 7.27
C GLU A 188 6.61 -10.12 6.25
N ARG A 189 7.72 -9.56 6.73
CA ARG A 189 8.85 -9.16 5.89
C ARG A 189 9.51 -10.36 5.21
N GLU A 190 9.71 -11.45 5.92
CA GLU A 190 10.28 -12.69 5.36
C GLU A 190 9.39 -13.25 4.25
N ILE A 191 8.07 -13.36 4.52
CA ILE A 191 7.08 -13.78 3.52
C ILE A 191 7.11 -12.87 2.30
N THR A 192 7.12 -11.54 2.49
CA THR A 192 7.18 -10.57 1.40
C THR A 192 8.44 -10.73 0.56
N THR A 193 9.57 -11.03 1.20
CA THR A 193 10.85 -11.26 0.50
C THR A 193 10.80 -12.54 -0.31
N LEU A 194 10.28 -13.64 0.24
CA LEU A 194 10.11 -14.91 -0.47
C LEU A 194 9.16 -14.76 -1.68
N LEU A 195 8.08 -14.01 -1.51
CA LEU A 195 7.11 -13.76 -2.58
C LEU A 195 7.63 -12.79 -3.64
N ALA A 196 8.61 -11.94 -3.35
CA ALA A 196 9.15 -10.98 -4.31
C ALA A 196 9.74 -11.67 -5.55
N SER A 197 10.46 -12.78 -5.38
CA SER A 197 11.01 -13.58 -6.49
C SER A 197 9.89 -14.14 -7.36
N ARG A 198 8.84 -14.70 -6.77
CA ARG A 198 7.69 -15.25 -7.48
C ARG A 198 6.89 -14.19 -8.24
N LYS A 199 6.73 -12.99 -7.66
CA LYS A 199 6.10 -11.84 -8.34
C LYS A 199 6.90 -11.40 -9.57
N TYR A 200 8.23 -11.50 -9.53
CA TYR A 200 9.07 -11.20 -10.68
C TYR A 200 8.90 -12.25 -11.79
N GLU A 201 8.98 -13.55 -11.46
CA GLU A 201 8.74 -14.64 -12.40
C GLU A 201 7.37 -14.50 -13.11
N GLN A 202 6.32 -14.21 -12.36
CA GLN A 202 4.98 -13.96 -12.89
C GLN A 202 4.96 -12.80 -13.90
N ARG A 203 5.63 -11.68 -13.59
CA ARG A 203 5.70 -10.53 -14.53
C ARG A 203 6.40 -10.88 -15.82
N VAL A 204 7.47 -11.66 -15.75
CA VAL A 204 8.18 -12.16 -16.94
C VAL A 204 7.27 -13.07 -17.76
N MET A 205 6.58 -14.02 -17.13
CA MET A 205 5.63 -14.91 -17.81
C MET A 205 4.49 -14.16 -18.50
N MET A 206 3.99 -13.08 -17.88
CA MET A 206 2.97 -12.21 -18.50
C MET A 206 3.51 -11.46 -19.73
N LEU A 207 4.82 -11.23 -19.84
CA LEU A 207 5.40 -10.53 -20.99
C LEU A 207 5.64 -11.45 -22.19
N ILE A 208 5.84 -12.76 -21.97
CA ILE A 208 6.18 -13.74 -23.01
C ILE A 208 5.18 -13.72 -24.19
N PRO A 209 3.85 -13.74 -24.00
CA PRO A 209 2.91 -13.74 -25.15
C PRO A 209 3.07 -12.51 -26.06
N PHE A 210 3.38 -11.35 -25.47
CA PHE A 210 3.61 -10.12 -26.24
C PHE A 210 4.91 -10.16 -27.02
N LEU A 211 5.95 -10.75 -26.45
CA LEU A 211 7.23 -10.95 -27.16
C LEU A 211 7.09 -11.94 -28.31
N LEU A 212 6.35 -13.03 -28.11
CA LEU A 212 6.07 -14.02 -29.16
C LEU A 212 5.24 -13.40 -30.28
N TYR A 213 4.20 -12.61 -29.93
CA TYR A 213 3.42 -11.89 -30.93
C TYR A 213 4.30 -10.95 -31.75
N GLY A 214 5.10 -10.12 -31.10
CA GLY A 214 6.00 -9.17 -31.77
C GLY A 214 7.03 -9.89 -32.66
N TYR A 215 7.56 -11.02 -32.21
CA TYR A 215 8.46 -11.84 -33.01
C TYR A 215 7.77 -12.36 -34.27
N MET A 216 6.55 -12.90 -34.16
CA MET A 216 5.81 -13.42 -35.31
C MET A 216 5.42 -12.33 -36.30
N GLU A 217 5.05 -11.13 -35.82
CA GLU A 217 4.73 -9.99 -36.68
C GLU A 217 5.94 -9.55 -37.53
N ILE A 218 7.15 -9.58 -36.93
CA ILE A 218 8.39 -9.20 -37.62
C ILE A 218 8.87 -10.31 -38.54
N SER A 219 8.69 -11.59 -38.17
CA SER A 219 9.23 -12.74 -38.89
C SER A 219 8.36 -13.18 -40.08
N SER A 220 7.07 -12.88 -40.05
CA SER A 220 6.12 -13.36 -41.07
C SER A 220 5.09 -12.25 -41.36
N ASP A 221 5.38 -11.39 -42.34
CA ASP A 221 4.49 -10.34 -42.79
C ASP A 221 3.11 -10.91 -43.17
N GLY A 222 2.04 -10.42 -42.54
CA GLY A 222 0.65 -10.76 -42.83
C GLY A 222 0.13 -12.07 -42.22
N PHE A 223 0.91 -12.74 -41.34
CA PHE A 223 0.43 -13.97 -40.68
C PHE A 223 -0.89 -13.76 -39.93
N PHE A 224 -1.07 -12.62 -39.28
CA PHE A 224 -2.27 -12.29 -38.54
C PHE A 224 -3.37 -11.60 -39.36
N ASP A 225 -3.12 -11.20 -40.61
CA ASP A 225 -4.09 -10.44 -41.41
C ASP A 225 -5.37 -11.23 -41.67
N ILE A 226 -5.30 -12.57 -41.77
CA ILE A 226 -6.46 -13.44 -41.92
C ILE A 226 -7.37 -13.39 -40.66
N LEU A 227 -6.80 -13.13 -39.46
CA LEU A 227 -7.57 -13.05 -38.22
C LEU A 227 -8.25 -11.70 -38.04
N TYR A 228 -7.70 -10.61 -38.59
CA TYR A 228 -8.21 -9.26 -38.32
C TYR A 228 -9.41 -8.84 -39.19
N HIS A 229 -9.59 -9.42 -40.37
CA HIS A 229 -10.66 -9.03 -41.31
C HIS A 229 -11.79 -10.05 -41.43
N ASN A 230 -11.81 -11.07 -40.56
CA ASN A 230 -12.84 -12.10 -40.57
C ASN A 230 -13.61 -12.12 -39.22
N PRO A 231 -14.97 -12.14 -39.20
CA PRO A 231 -15.74 -12.15 -37.96
C PRO A 231 -15.39 -13.36 -37.07
N ALA A 232 -15.06 -14.51 -37.65
CA ALA A 232 -14.58 -15.68 -36.92
C ALA A 232 -13.21 -15.41 -36.23
N GLY A 233 -12.30 -14.73 -36.90
CA GLY A 233 -11.00 -14.36 -36.35
C GLY A 233 -11.12 -13.37 -35.18
N ILE A 234 -12.01 -12.38 -35.30
CA ILE A 234 -12.29 -11.42 -34.18
C ILE A 234 -12.84 -12.18 -32.97
N ALA A 235 -13.72 -13.16 -33.16
CA ALA A 235 -14.27 -13.97 -32.06
C ALA A 235 -13.15 -14.78 -31.35
N VAL A 236 -12.26 -15.41 -32.11
CA VAL A 236 -11.12 -16.16 -31.58
C VAL A 236 -10.17 -15.22 -30.80
N MET A 237 -9.80 -14.05 -31.36
CA MET A 237 -8.92 -13.08 -30.70
C MET A 237 -9.55 -12.55 -29.42
N THR A 238 -10.86 -12.28 -29.41
CA THR A 238 -11.57 -11.83 -28.20
C THR A 238 -11.58 -12.93 -27.14
N PHE A 239 -11.78 -14.18 -27.53
CA PHE A 239 -11.73 -15.33 -26.61
C PHE A 239 -10.32 -15.50 -26.01
N CYS A 240 -9.28 -15.45 -26.83
CA CYS A 240 -7.89 -15.49 -26.36
C CYS A 240 -7.55 -14.34 -25.40
N LEU A 241 -8.02 -13.12 -25.71
CA LEU A 241 -7.87 -11.97 -24.82
C LEU A 241 -8.58 -12.18 -23.48
N ALA A 242 -9.81 -12.71 -23.50
CA ALA A 242 -10.58 -13.00 -22.28
C ALA A 242 -9.87 -14.06 -21.41
N LEU A 243 -9.36 -15.14 -22.02
CA LEU A 243 -8.56 -16.16 -21.34
C LEU A 243 -7.29 -15.56 -20.73
N TYR A 244 -6.56 -14.73 -21.49
CA TYR A 244 -5.35 -14.09 -21.02
C TYR A 244 -5.63 -13.16 -19.83
N LEU A 245 -6.64 -12.29 -19.92
CA LEU A 245 -7.04 -11.41 -18.81
C LEU A 245 -7.51 -12.21 -17.61
N GLY A 246 -8.25 -13.29 -17.82
CA GLY A 246 -8.66 -14.22 -16.75
C GLY A 246 -7.46 -14.84 -16.04
N SER A 247 -6.48 -15.33 -16.78
CA SER A 247 -5.22 -15.86 -16.22
C SER A 247 -4.46 -14.81 -15.43
N CYS A 248 -4.37 -13.57 -15.93
CA CYS A 248 -3.70 -12.48 -15.22
C CYS A 248 -4.38 -12.17 -13.87
N VAL A 249 -5.72 -12.09 -13.86
CA VAL A 249 -6.49 -11.82 -12.63
C VAL A 249 -6.34 -12.99 -11.65
N LEU A 250 -6.39 -14.23 -12.13
CA LEU A 250 -6.21 -15.41 -11.28
C LEU A 250 -4.81 -15.46 -10.67
N ALA A 251 -3.79 -15.22 -11.49
CA ALA A 251 -2.40 -15.19 -11.03
C ALA A 251 -2.15 -14.09 -9.99
N GLU A 252 -2.72 -12.88 -10.18
CA GLU A 252 -2.64 -11.82 -9.17
C GLU A 252 -3.35 -12.22 -7.87
N LYS A 253 -4.53 -12.84 -7.95
CA LYS A 253 -5.28 -13.28 -6.78
C LYS A 253 -4.56 -14.36 -5.98
N ILE A 254 -3.86 -15.28 -6.65
CA ILE A 254 -3.05 -16.32 -5.99
C ILE A 254 -1.83 -15.69 -5.30
N MET A 255 -1.26 -14.64 -5.87
CA MET A 255 -0.08 -13.96 -5.33
C MET A 255 -0.40 -12.89 -4.28
N ASP A 256 -1.66 -12.47 -4.17
CA ASP A 256 -2.14 -11.51 -3.16
C ASP A 256 -2.58 -12.25 -1.89
N ILE A 257 -1.63 -12.99 -1.31
CA ILE A 257 -1.83 -13.64 -0.01
C ILE A 257 -1.71 -12.53 1.04
N GLN A 258 -2.84 -12.11 1.59
CA GLN A 258 -2.89 -11.29 2.80
C GLN A 258 -2.56 -12.21 4.00
N VAL A 259 -1.41 -11.96 4.61
CA VAL A 259 -1.00 -12.57 5.89
C VAL A 259 -1.41 -11.64 7.02
#